data_dff00c5cce2b7c23c1c3274555ea2979
#
_entry.id   dff00c5cce2b7c23c1c3274555ea2979
#
_cell.length_a   1.000
_cell.length_b   1.000
_cell.length_c   1.000
_cell.angle_alpha   90.00
_cell.angle_beta   90.00
_cell.angle_gamma   90.00
#
_symmetry.space_group_name_H-M   'P 1'
#
loop_
_entity.id
_entity.type
_entity.pdbx_description
1 polymer ?
#
loop_
_entity_poly.entity_id
_entity_poly.type
_entity_poly.pdbx_seq_one_letter_code
_entity_poly.pdbx_strand_id
1 'polypeptide(L)'
;MSEVKNYQEVVDIASKHLGTVGGAGYKDTYAPELLVKIPRSLNREGYGLTGKEFVGVDTWNAYEVSAITTKGQPVAGMLKIVCPSDSENHVESKSIKLYLNSFNMTEIGDNAADCITGIEARVKRDLDELLETNTIVSFYSSDYEVEALSFEYEDISEVVDLDTVDFTAFKSDASQLEVGEGRELKTRSNLLRSNCRVTNQPDWGDVFINMKGENVPTLESLAKYIVSHRTVSHFHEEICEMIFAHLTERFKPEQLMVSCLYTRRGGIDINPIRATHSYLIPEFFTNPEYTIRKTLRQ
;
A
#
# COMPACT_ATOMS: atom_id res chain seq x y z
N MET A 1 27.22 -1.14 -4.73
CA MET A 1 27.32 -2.51 -4.17
C MET A 1 26.38 -2.75 -2.97
N SER A 2 26.01 -1.73 -2.20
CA SER A 2 25.04 -1.84 -1.09
C SER A 2 23.59 -2.12 -1.58
N GLU A 3 23.13 -1.44 -2.63
CA GLU A 3 21.78 -1.65 -3.20
C GLU A 3 21.52 -3.07 -3.68
N VAL A 4 22.52 -3.70 -4.33
CA VAL A 4 22.37 -5.06 -4.85
C VAL A 4 22.29 -6.10 -3.71
N LYS A 5 23.00 -5.86 -2.61
CA LYS A 5 22.99 -6.75 -1.45
C LYS A 5 21.65 -6.67 -0.70
N ASN A 6 21.15 -5.47 -0.50
CA ASN A 6 19.81 -5.26 0.11
C ASN A 6 18.69 -5.84 -0.76
N TYR A 7 18.77 -5.70 -2.08
CA TYR A 7 17.78 -6.27 -3.00
C TYR A 7 17.68 -7.80 -2.84
N GLN A 8 18.80 -8.50 -2.87
CA GLN A 8 18.80 -9.96 -2.77
C GLN A 8 18.28 -10.43 -1.40
N GLU A 9 18.66 -9.77 -0.32
CA GLU A 9 18.19 -10.09 1.02
C GLU A 9 16.67 -9.97 1.15
N VAL A 10 16.07 -8.90 0.60
CA VAL A 10 14.61 -8.74 0.57
C VAL A 10 13.94 -9.82 -0.27
N VAL A 11 14.48 -10.13 -1.45
CA VAL A 11 13.94 -11.19 -2.31
C VAL A 11 14.00 -12.55 -1.61
N ASP A 12 15.10 -12.86 -0.93
CA ASP A 12 15.26 -14.12 -0.21
C ASP A 12 14.26 -14.24 0.96
N ILE A 13 14.00 -13.14 1.68
CA ILE A 13 12.99 -13.11 2.75
C ILE A 13 11.58 -13.27 2.17
N ALA A 14 11.24 -12.48 1.17
CA ALA A 14 9.91 -12.45 0.57
C ALA A 14 9.56 -13.74 -0.20
N SER A 15 10.56 -14.43 -0.73
CA SER A 15 10.37 -15.66 -1.52
C SER A 15 10.20 -16.93 -0.68
N LYS A 16 10.30 -16.88 0.65
CA LYS A 16 10.16 -18.06 1.52
C LYS A 16 8.94 -18.93 1.23
N HIS A 17 7.85 -18.31 0.77
CA HIS A 17 6.58 -18.97 0.46
C HIS A 17 6.19 -18.88 -1.02
N LEU A 18 7.08 -18.33 -1.89
CA LEU A 18 6.82 -18.16 -3.31
C LEU A 18 7.50 -19.26 -4.13
N GLY A 19 6.69 -20.01 -4.85
CA GLY A 19 7.14 -20.68 -6.08
C GLY A 19 7.96 -21.94 -5.93
N THR A 20 8.00 -22.62 -4.81
CA THR A 20 8.46 -23.99 -4.76
C THR A 20 7.32 -24.91 -5.23
N VAL A 21 7.53 -25.58 -6.35
CA VAL A 21 6.71 -26.76 -6.71
C VAL A 21 6.82 -27.75 -5.53
N GLY A 22 5.76 -27.83 -4.71
CA GLY A 22 5.79 -28.54 -3.43
C GLY A 22 6.07 -27.69 -2.19
N GLY A 23 6.31 -26.36 -2.33
CA GLY A 23 6.39 -25.41 -1.22
C GLY A 23 5.02 -25.10 -0.64
N ALA A 24 4.97 -24.45 0.53
CA ALA A 24 3.81 -24.23 1.39
C ALA A 24 2.48 -24.32 0.64
N GLY A 25 1.91 -25.51 0.62
CA GLY A 25 0.62 -25.75 -0.01
C GLY A 25 -0.43 -24.82 0.62
N TYR A 26 -1.48 -24.54 -0.11
CA TYR A 26 -2.67 -23.89 0.42
C TYR A 26 -3.06 -24.57 1.74
N LYS A 27 -3.11 -23.77 2.82
CA LYS A 27 -3.67 -24.19 4.10
C LYS A 27 -5.04 -23.55 4.25
N ASP A 28 -6.01 -24.31 4.60
CA ASP A 28 -7.40 -23.91 4.82
C ASP A 28 -7.77 -23.85 6.31
N THR A 29 -6.83 -24.17 7.19
CA THR A 29 -6.95 -24.07 8.63
C THR A 29 -5.90 -23.10 9.19
N TYR A 30 -6.30 -22.32 10.18
CA TYR A 30 -5.53 -21.23 10.76
C TYR A 30 -4.03 -21.53 10.94
N ALA A 31 -3.19 -20.70 10.31
CA ALA A 31 -1.76 -20.90 10.19
C ALA A 31 -0.97 -19.58 10.29
N PRO A 32 -0.80 -18.99 11.48
CA PRO A 32 -0.09 -17.71 11.65
C PRO A 32 1.39 -17.78 11.25
N GLU A 33 1.99 -18.94 11.25
CA GLU A 33 3.36 -19.16 10.79
C GLU A 33 3.59 -18.89 9.30
N LEU A 34 2.52 -18.67 8.52
CA LEU A 34 2.61 -18.25 7.12
C LEU A 34 3.02 -16.78 6.97
N LEU A 35 2.82 -15.96 8.00
CA LEU A 35 3.15 -14.54 7.95
C LEU A 35 4.67 -14.32 7.91
N VAL A 36 5.08 -13.37 7.05
CA VAL A 36 6.48 -12.96 6.87
C VAL A 36 6.59 -11.46 7.04
N LYS A 37 7.48 -11.00 7.91
CA LYS A 37 7.82 -9.58 8.04
C LYS A 37 9.05 -9.21 7.23
N ILE A 38 9.06 -7.97 6.73
CA ILE A 38 10.16 -7.37 5.99
C ILE A 38 10.57 -6.08 6.70
N PRO A 39 11.84 -5.91 7.06
CA PRO A 39 12.33 -4.66 7.64
C PRO A 39 12.19 -3.50 6.67
N ARG A 40 11.54 -2.40 7.09
CA ARG A 40 11.41 -1.20 6.26
C ARG A 40 12.74 -0.50 6.02
N SER A 41 13.71 -0.67 6.91
CA SER A 41 15.06 -0.11 6.78
C SER A 41 15.77 -0.55 5.51
N LEU A 42 15.54 -1.79 5.05
CA LEU A 42 16.16 -2.33 3.83
C LEU A 42 15.90 -1.49 2.57
N ASN A 43 14.80 -0.75 2.57
CA ASN A 43 14.39 0.10 1.45
C ASN A 43 14.63 1.57 1.74
N ARG A 44 14.35 2.01 2.95
CA ARG A 44 14.48 3.41 3.38
C ARG A 44 15.92 3.92 3.33
N GLU A 45 16.89 3.07 3.68
CA GLU A 45 18.31 3.41 3.62
C GLU A 45 18.77 3.85 2.21
N GLY A 46 18.22 3.23 1.15
CA GLY A 46 18.49 3.61 -0.23
C GLY A 46 18.08 5.03 -0.60
N TYR A 47 17.12 5.61 0.12
CA TYR A 47 16.59 6.96 -0.10
C TYR A 47 16.94 7.94 1.04
N GLY A 48 17.80 7.52 1.97
CA GLY A 48 18.18 8.32 3.12
C GLY A 48 17.04 8.57 4.11
N LEU A 49 16.01 7.73 4.09
CA LEU A 49 14.85 7.81 4.98
C LEU A 49 15.07 6.99 6.24
N THR A 50 14.62 7.53 7.36
CA THR A 50 14.60 6.85 8.67
C THR A 50 13.18 6.43 9.08
N GLY A 51 12.15 6.95 8.37
CA GLY A 51 10.74 6.81 8.72
C GLY A 51 10.23 7.88 9.69
N LYS A 52 11.08 8.83 10.07
CA LYS A 52 10.73 9.98 10.93
C LYS A 52 10.37 11.23 10.14
N GLU A 53 10.60 11.22 8.84
CA GLU A 53 10.39 12.33 7.91
C GLU A 53 8.91 12.54 7.58
N PHE A 54 8.09 11.55 7.89
CA PHE A 54 6.65 11.54 7.61
C PHE A 54 5.86 10.83 8.70
N VAL A 55 4.56 11.08 8.70
CA VAL A 55 3.53 10.25 9.33
C VAL A 55 2.74 9.55 8.24
N GLY A 56 2.18 8.38 8.52
CA GLY A 56 1.42 7.66 7.52
C GLY A 56 0.94 6.29 7.96
N VAL A 57 0.22 5.66 7.07
CA VAL A 57 -0.27 4.28 7.24
C VAL A 57 -0.20 3.53 5.90
N ASP A 58 -0.22 2.23 5.99
CA ASP A 58 -0.48 1.32 4.88
C ASP A 58 -1.85 0.68 5.12
N THR A 59 -2.84 1.05 4.30
CA THR A 59 -4.20 0.52 4.38
C THR A 59 -4.37 -0.61 3.38
N TRP A 60 -4.68 -1.79 3.86
CA TRP A 60 -4.88 -3.00 3.09
C TRP A 60 -6.35 -3.37 3.11
N ASN A 61 -6.91 -3.68 1.95
CA ASN A 61 -8.26 -4.22 1.83
C ASN A 61 -8.18 -5.64 1.26
N ALA A 62 -8.54 -6.62 2.07
CA ALA A 62 -8.58 -8.03 1.70
C ALA A 62 -10.04 -8.44 1.45
N TYR A 63 -10.37 -8.78 0.20
CA TYR A 63 -11.74 -9.00 -0.28
C TYR A 63 -12.21 -10.45 -0.19
N GLU A 64 -11.31 -11.37 0.08
CA GLU A 64 -11.55 -12.82 0.04
C GLU A 64 -11.32 -13.44 1.43
N VAL A 65 -11.88 -12.82 2.49
CA VAL A 65 -11.71 -13.31 3.87
C VAL A 65 -12.95 -14.08 4.30
N SER A 66 -12.76 -15.30 4.78
CA SER A 66 -13.85 -16.13 5.29
C SER A 66 -13.38 -17.09 6.39
N ALA A 67 -14.33 -17.50 7.23
CA ALA A 67 -14.18 -18.59 8.19
C ALA A 67 -15.53 -19.32 8.33
N ILE A 68 -15.58 -20.37 9.13
CA ILE A 68 -16.84 -21.07 9.46
C ILE A 68 -17.13 -20.98 10.96
N THR A 69 -18.40 -20.97 11.33
CA THR A 69 -18.79 -21.13 12.75
C THR A 69 -18.61 -22.58 13.19
N THR A 70 -18.65 -22.85 14.50
CA THR A 70 -18.66 -24.23 15.05
C THR A 70 -19.80 -25.09 14.52
N LYS A 71 -20.83 -24.47 13.91
CA LYS A 71 -21.96 -25.13 13.25
C LYS A 71 -21.77 -25.29 11.74
N GLY A 72 -20.58 -24.90 11.20
CA GLY A 72 -20.28 -24.99 9.78
C GLY A 72 -20.90 -23.87 8.91
N GLN A 73 -21.49 -22.82 9.51
CA GLN A 73 -22.00 -21.67 8.74
C GLN A 73 -20.84 -20.84 8.19
N PRO A 74 -20.71 -20.65 6.87
CA PRO A 74 -19.71 -19.75 6.31
C PRO A 74 -20.00 -18.28 6.69
N VAL A 75 -18.93 -17.57 7.06
CA VAL A 75 -18.93 -16.12 7.26
C VAL A 75 -17.86 -15.55 6.35
N ALA A 76 -18.25 -14.66 5.43
CA ALA A 76 -17.37 -14.09 4.43
C ALA A 76 -17.54 -12.56 4.32
N GLY A 77 -16.47 -11.87 3.96
CA GLY A 77 -16.49 -10.41 3.81
C GLY A 77 -15.15 -9.83 3.42
N MET A 78 -15.05 -8.51 3.55
CA MET A 78 -13.83 -7.74 3.35
C MET A 78 -13.19 -7.42 4.70
N LEU A 79 -11.88 -7.56 4.79
CA LEU A 79 -11.11 -7.12 5.95
C LEU A 79 -10.29 -5.88 5.59
N LYS A 80 -10.47 -4.80 6.33
CA LYS A 80 -9.59 -3.62 6.28
C LYS A 80 -8.54 -3.75 7.38
N ILE A 81 -7.28 -3.61 6.99
CA ILE A 81 -6.14 -3.63 7.91
C ILE A 81 -5.38 -2.31 7.74
N VAL A 82 -5.12 -1.62 8.84
CA VAL A 82 -4.34 -0.38 8.85
C VAL A 82 -3.07 -0.60 9.65
N CYS A 83 -1.93 -0.51 8.97
CA CYS A 83 -0.60 -0.67 9.59
C CYS A 83 0.08 0.70 9.67
N PRO A 84 0.53 1.15 10.84
CA PRO A 84 1.32 2.38 10.97
C PRO A 84 2.62 2.32 10.17
N SER A 85 2.98 3.43 9.52
CA SER A 85 4.19 3.50 8.70
C SER A 85 5.48 3.64 9.53
N ASP A 86 5.36 3.97 10.81
CA ASP A 86 6.49 4.07 11.75
C ASP A 86 6.90 2.72 12.36
N SER A 87 6.16 1.64 12.09
CA SER A 87 6.58 0.28 12.45
C SER A 87 7.93 -0.06 11.80
N GLU A 88 8.78 -0.81 12.50
CA GLU A 88 10.08 -1.25 11.97
C GLU A 88 9.96 -2.18 10.77
N ASN A 89 8.86 -2.93 10.71
CA ASN A 89 8.59 -3.92 9.69
C ASN A 89 7.26 -3.65 8.98
N HIS A 90 7.13 -4.15 7.74
CA HIS A 90 5.85 -4.35 7.09
C HIS A 90 5.64 -5.84 6.77
N VAL A 91 4.38 -6.24 6.55
CA VAL A 91 4.07 -7.62 6.20
C VAL A 91 4.30 -7.86 4.71
N GLU A 92 4.81 -9.04 4.35
CA GLU A 92 4.97 -9.41 2.94
C GLU A 92 3.60 -9.78 2.33
N SER A 93 3.30 -9.20 1.16
CA SER A 93 1.96 -9.21 0.56
C SER A 93 1.41 -10.59 0.21
N LYS A 94 2.28 -11.53 -0.20
CA LYS A 94 1.87 -12.89 -0.52
C LYS A 94 1.63 -13.71 0.73
N SER A 95 2.44 -13.48 1.76
CA SER A 95 2.33 -14.18 3.04
C SER A 95 1.02 -13.87 3.75
N ILE A 96 0.61 -12.59 3.78
CA ILE A 96 -0.67 -12.20 4.39
C ILE A 96 -1.87 -12.78 3.61
N LYS A 97 -1.77 -12.87 2.28
CA LYS A 97 -2.79 -13.54 1.48
C LYS A 97 -2.95 -15.01 1.86
N LEU A 98 -1.84 -15.74 1.95
CA LEU A 98 -1.85 -17.16 2.34
C LEU A 98 -2.37 -17.34 3.77
N TYR A 99 -1.98 -16.44 4.68
CA TYR A 99 -2.46 -16.41 6.05
C TYR A 99 -3.98 -16.19 6.13
N LEU A 100 -4.52 -15.18 5.44
CA LEU A 100 -5.96 -14.93 5.44
C LEU A 100 -6.75 -16.09 4.81
N ASN A 101 -6.22 -16.72 3.76
CA ASN A 101 -6.83 -17.91 3.18
C ASN A 101 -6.84 -19.13 4.13
N SER A 102 -5.94 -19.17 5.11
CA SER A 102 -5.91 -20.26 6.10
C SER A 102 -7.11 -20.24 7.05
N PHE A 103 -7.88 -19.15 7.08
CA PHE A 103 -9.11 -19.09 7.88
C PHE A 103 -10.29 -19.84 7.24
N ASN A 104 -10.25 -20.13 5.95
CA ASN A 104 -11.42 -20.59 5.17
C ASN A 104 -12.18 -21.77 5.77
N MET A 105 -11.50 -22.73 6.38
CA MET A 105 -12.10 -23.89 7.08
C MET A 105 -11.84 -23.87 8.59
N THR A 106 -11.44 -22.72 9.11
CA THR A 106 -11.22 -22.56 10.55
C THR A 106 -12.54 -22.30 11.28
N GLU A 107 -12.83 -23.12 12.27
CA GLU A 107 -13.99 -22.92 13.14
C GLU A 107 -13.76 -21.79 14.13
N ILE A 108 -14.64 -20.77 14.10
CA ILE A 108 -14.56 -19.59 14.95
C ILE A 108 -15.97 -19.21 15.43
N GLY A 109 -16.17 -19.23 16.74
CA GLY A 109 -17.42 -18.78 17.37
C GLY A 109 -18.66 -19.63 17.04
N ASP A 110 -19.74 -19.39 17.74
CA ASP A 110 -20.97 -20.18 17.60
C ASP A 110 -21.99 -19.55 16.63
N ASN A 111 -21.76 -18.32 16.21
CA ASN A 111 -22.60 -17.55 15.29
C ASN A 111 -21.75 -16.58 14.46
N ALA A 112 -22.36 -15.91 13.49
CA ALA A 112 -21.67 -15.01 12.58
C ALA A 112 -20.98 -13.84 13.28
N ALA A 113 -21.60 -13.23 14.30
CA ALA A 113 -21.02 -12.10 15.02
C ALA A 113 -19.76 -12.52 15.82
N ASP A 114 -19.82 -13.65 16.51
CA ASP A 114 -18.68 -14.21 17.23
C ASP A 114 -17.55 -14.61 16.27
N CYS A 115 -17.91 -15.12 15.08
CA CYS A 115 -16.96 -15.47 14.03
C CYS A 115 -16.21 -14.22 13.52
N ILE A 116 -16.93 -13.13 13.22
CA ILE A 116 -16.36 -11.84 12.79
C ILE A 116 -15.39 -11.32 13.86
N THR A 117 -15.86 -11.18 15.10
CA THR A 117 -15.03 -10.72 16.22
C THR A 117 -13.79 -11.60 16.41
N GLY A 118 -13.95 -12.91 16.23
CA GLY A 118 -12.86 -13.86 16.35
C GLY A 118 -11.83 -13.77 15.21
N ILE A 119 -12.24 -13.44 13.98
CA ILE A 119 -11.33 -13.15 12.86
C ILE A 119 -10.54 -11.87 13.16
N GLU A 120 -11.23 -10.78 13.48
CA GLU A 120 -10.60 -9.49 13.78
C GLU A 120 -9.56 -9.61 14.91
N ALA A 121 -9.93 -10.24 16.00
CA ALA A 121 -9.05 -10.40 17.16
C ALA A 121 -7.80 -11.22 16.85
N ARG A 122 -7.92 -12.31 16.06
CA ARG A 122 -6.77 -13.12 15.67
C ARG A 122 -5.86 -12.38 14.70
N VAL A 123 -6.42 -11.78 13.66
CA VAL A 123 -5.63 -11.03 12.67
C VAL A 123 -4.89 -9.87 13.33
N LYS A 124 -5.58 -9.11 14.19
CA LYS A 124 -4.96 -8.02 14.93
C LYS A 124 -3.82 -8.50 15.81
N ARG A 125 -4.05 -9.51 16.64
CA ARG A 125 -3.02 -10.07 17.53
C ARG A 125 -1.79 -10.54 16.76
N ASP A 126 -2.00 -11.30 15.68
CA ASP A 126 -0.91 -11.92 14.93
C ASP A 126 -0.07 -10.87 14.17
N LEU A 127 -0.73 -9.83 13.63
CA LEU A 127 -0.03 -8.73 12.99
C LEU A 127 0.66 -7.81 13.98
N ASP A 128 0.03 -7.50 15.12
CA ASP A 128 0.64 -6.68 16.17
C ASP A 128 1.90 -7.36 16.72
N GLU A 129 1.85 -8.68 16.96
CA GLU A 129 2.99 -9.46 17.42
C GLU A 129 4.09 -9.54 16.36
N LEU A 130 3.73 -9.84 15.09
CA LEU A 130 4.68 -9.95 13.99
C LEU A 130 5.42 -8.64 13.71
N LEU A 131 4.67 -7.54 13.66
CA LEU A 131 5.16 -6.22 13.24
C LEU A 131 5.61 -5.34 14.41
N GLU A 132 5.39 -5.80 15.64
CA GLU A 132 5.72 -5.09 16.88
C GLU A 132 5.08 -3.69 16.90
N THR A 133 3.79 -3.60 16.49
CA THR A 133 3.05 -2.35 16.33
C THR A 133 1.58 -2.53 16.77
N ASN A 134 0.75 -1.50 16.59
CA ASN A 134 -0.67 -1.53 16.90
C ASN A 134 -1.48 -1.32 15.63
N THR A 135 -1.94 -2.39 15.00
CA THR A 135 -2.78 -2.35 13.79
C THR A 135 -4.24 -2.08 14.13
N ILE A 136 -4.99 -1.53 13.16
CA ILE A 136 -6.45 -1.50 13.19
C ILE A 136 -6.93 -2.58 12.22
N VAL A 137 -7.86 -3.43 12.68
CA VAL A 137 -8.46 -4.49 11.87
C VAL A 137 -9.96 -4.41 11.99
N SER A 138 -10.66 -4.35 10.85
CA SER A 138 -12.11 -4.23 10.79
C SER A 138 -12.68 -5.12 9.68
N PHE A 139 -13.71 -5.91 10.01
CA PHE A 139 -14.38 -6.81 9.08
C PHE A 139 -15.71 -6.24 8.63
N TYR A 140 -15.96 -6.26 7.33
CA TYR A 140 -17.20 -5.82 6.71
C TYR A 140 -17.88 -7.03 6.05
N SER A 141 -18.99 -7.47 6.63
CA SER A 141 -19.84 -8.50 6.00
C SER A 141 -20.58 -7.91 4.81
N SER A 142 -21.15 -8.76 3.95
CA SER A 142 -21.91 -8.34 2.77
C SER A 142 -23.15 -7.47 3.10
N ASP A 143 -23.63 -7.57 4.33
CA ASP A 143 -24.81 -6.82 4.80
C ASP A 143 -24.43 -5.49 5.48
N TYR A 144 -23.13 -5.17 5.57
CA TYR A 144 -22.65 -3.95 6.19
C TYR A 144 -22.53 -2.83 5.15
N GLU A 145 -23.34 -1.79 5.33
CA GLU A 145 -23.22 -0.56 4.53
C GLU A 145 -22.11 0.30 5.12
N VAL A 146 -21.03 0.46 4.39
CA VAL A 146 -19.90 1.34 4.73
C VAL A 146 -19.74 2.41 3.65
N GLU A 147 -19.61 3.66 4.09
CA GLU A 147 -19.43 4.78 3.17
C GLU A 147 -18.04 4.70 2.51
N ALA A 148 -18.00 4.79 1.17
CA ALA A 148 -16.77 4.82 0.40
C ALA A 148 -16.42 6.26 0.01
N LEU A 149 -15.37 6.81 0.60
CA LEU A 149 -14.87 8.15 0.33
C LEU A 149 -13.67 8.13 -0.62
N SER A 150 -13.49 9.22 -1.37
CA SER A 150 -12.41 9.38 -2.34
C SER A 150 -11.72 10.73 -2.21
N PHE A 151 -10.52 10.80 -2.78
CA PHE A 151 -9.88 12.09 -3.05
C PHE A 151 -10.62 12.82 -4.19
N GLU A 152 -10.91 14.09 -3.99
CA GLU A 152 -11.39 14.99 -5.04
C GLU A 152 -10.20 15.79 -5.58
N TYR A 153 -9.43 15.19 -6.46
CA TYR A 153 -8.22 15.74 -7.05
C TYR A 153 -8.34 15.75 -8.56
N GLU A 154 -7.88 16.85 -9.17
CA GLU A 154 -7.82 16.99 -10.62
C GLU A 154 -6.79 16.02 -11.21
N ASP A 155 -7.18 15.31 -12.27
CA ASP A 155 -6.26 14.40 -12.96
C ASP A 155 -5.30 15.21 -13.87
N ILE A 156 -4.01 14.88 -13.82
CA ILE A 156 -3.00 15.54 -14.67
C ILE A 156 -3.40 15.53 -16.15
N SER A 157 -4.02 14.45 -16.61
CA SER A 157 -4.46 14.30 -18.01
C SER A 157 -5.62 15.24 -18.41
N GLU A 158 -6.31 15.87 -17.45
CA GLU A 158 -7.33 16.87 -17.73
C GLU A 158 -6.74 18.27 -17.98
N VAL A 159 -5.47 18.47 -17.56
CA VAL A 159 -4.79 19.77 -17.63
C VAL A 159 -3.63 19.74 -18.63
N VAL A 160 -2.91 18.63 -18.71
CA VAL A 160 -1.77 18.44 -19.58
C VAL A 160 -2.17 17.59 -20.78
N ASP A 161 -1.95 18.10 -22.00
CA ASP A 161 -2.09 17.30 -23.21
C ASP A 161 -0.92 16.30 -23.31
N LEU A 162 -1.17 15.09 -22.80
CA LEU A 162 -0.16 14.03 -22.70
C LEU A 162 0.34 13.57 -24.08
N ASP A 163 -0.40 13.81 -25.17
CA ASP A 163 0.02 13.47 -26.53
C ASP A 163 1.17 14.38 -27.02
N THR A 164 1.37 15.52 -26.36
CA THR A 164 2.47 16.46 -26.66
C THR A 164 3.70 16.27 -25.78
N VAL A 165 3.62 15.37 -24.78
CA VAL A 165 4.69 15.16 -23.81
C VAL A 165 5.63 14.03 -24.23
N ASP A 166 6.91 14.32 -24.30
CA ASP A 166 7.95 13.30 -24.56
C ASP A 166 8.34 12.58 -23.26
N PHE A 167 7.95 11.31 -23.15
CA PHE A 167 8.31 10.43 -22.04
C PHE A 167 9.56 9.61 -22.42
N THR A 168 10.72 9.98 -21.87
CA THR A 168 12.02 9.39 -22.23
C THR A 168 12.67 8.59 -21.09
N ALA A 169 12.23 8.80 -19.85
CA ALA A 169 12.75 8.12 -18.67
C ALA A 169 11.76 7.03 -18.18
N PHE A 170 12.25 5.81 -18.00
CA PHE A 170 11.47 4.65 -17.52
C PHE A 170 12.12 3.94 -16.33
N LYS A 171 13.15 4.56 -15.75
CA LYS A 171 13.71 4.25 -14.42
C LYS A 171 13.50 5.46 -13.55
N SER A 172 13.27 5.28 -12.26
CA SER A 172 13.03 6.38 -11.34
C SER A 172 14.07 7.50 -11.51
N ASP A 173 13.59 8.68 -11.87
CA ASP A 173 14.44 9.81 -12.23
C ASP A 173 13.85 11.12 -11.69
N ALA A 174 14.30 11.51 -10.50
CA ALA A 174 13.87 12.75 -9.85
C ALA A 174 14.33 14.02 -10.61
N SER A 175 15.29 13.92 -11.55
CA SER A 175 15.73 15.04 -12.38
C SER A 175 14.66 15.50 -13.38
N GLN A 176 13.64 14.68 -13.63
CA GLN A 176 12.47 15.07 -14.43
C GLN A 176 11.62 16.16 -13.76
N LEU A 177 11.74 16.35 -12.43
CA LEU A 177 10.95 17.32 -11.67
C LEU A 177 11.46 18.75 -11.92
N GLU A 178 10.65 19.57 -12.54
CA GLU A 178 10.92 20.99 -12.82
C GLU A 178 10.07 21.89 -11.93
N VAL A 179 10.63 23.01 -11.51
CA VAL A 179 9.96 24.01 -10.68
C VAL A 179 8.90 24.75 -11.49
N GLY A 180 7.66 24.72 -10.99
CA GLY A 180 6.53 25.49 -11.52
C GLY A 180 6.33 26.81 -10.79
N GLU A 181 5.40 27.62 -11.29
CA GLU A 181 5.10 28.95 -10.73
C GLU A 181 4.15 28.92 -9.51
N GLY A 182 3.52 27.78 -9.25
CA GLY A 182 2.55 27.64 -8.14
C GLY A 182 3.18 27.44 -6.78
N ARG A 183 2.38 27.69 -5.75
CA ARG A 183 2.74 27.41 -4.33
C ARG A 183 1.91 26.26 -3.74
N GLU A 184 0.88 25.82 -4.42
CA GLU A 184 0.00 24.74 -4.02
C GLU A 184 -0.27 23.81 -5.22
N LEU A 185 -0.30 22.52 -4.96
CA LEU A 185 -0.59 21.47 -5.93
C LEU A 185 -1.50 20.43 -5.27
N LYS A 186 -2.63 20.14 -5.91
CA LYS A 186 -3.55 19.08 -5.49
C LYS A 186 -3.99 18.30 -6.71
N THR A 187 -3.27 17.24 -7.03
CA THR A 187 -3.47 16.51 -8.29
C THR A 187 -3.35 15.01 -8.11
N ARG A 188 -3.86 14.27 -9.08
CA ARG A 188 -3.69 12.82 -9.21
C ARG A 188 -3.20 12.44 -10.59
N SER A 189 -2.69 11.23 -10.71
CA SER A 189 -2.40 10.60 -11.99
C SER A 189 -2.62 9.10 -11.93
N ASN A 190 -3.19 8.56 -12.99
CA ASN A 190 -3.36 7.12 -13.21
C ASN A 190 -2.21 6.49 -14.02
N LEU A 191 -1.15 7.25 -14.29
CA LEU A 191 0.02 6.80 -15.08
C LEU A 191 1.02 5.97 -14.25
N LEU A 192 0.84 5.91 -12.91
CA LEU A 192 1.75 5.17 -12.05
C LEU A 192 1.75 3.68 -12.40
N ARG A 193 2.94 3.20 -12.72
CA ARG A 193 3.22 1.78 -12.92
C ARG A 193 4.63 1.49 -12.42
N SER A 194 4.76 0.45 -11.64
CA SER A 194 6.04 -0.13 -11.21
C SER A 194 6.03 -1.63 -11.44
N ASN A 195 7.02 -2.35 -10.93
CA ASN A 195 7.04 -3.80 -10.94
C ASN A 195 7.07 -4.32 -9.49
N CYS A 196 6.43 -5.45 -9.28
CA CYS A 196 6.57 -6.19 -8.04
C CYS A 196 8.05 -6.59 -7.81
N ARG A 197 8.57 -6.32 -6.63
CA ARG A 197 9.96 -6.59 -6.28
C ARG A 197 10.33 -8.07 -6.39
N VAL A 198 9.38 -8.95 -6.16
CA VAL A 198 9.60 -10.40 -6.10
C VAL A 198 9.37 -11.08 -7.45
N THR A 199 8.28 -10.73 -8.15
CA THR A 199 7.85 -11.42 -9.37
C THR A 199 8.18 -10.67 -10.65
N ASN A 200 8.62 -9.40 -10.56
CA ASN A 200 8.82 -8.48 -11.68
C ASN A 200 7.56 -8.28 -12.56
N GLN A 201 6.40 -8.68 -12.08
CA GLN A 201 5.13 -8.41 -12.74
C GLN A 201 4.71 -6.95 -12.53
N PRO A 202 3.97 -6.33 -13.46
CA PRO A 202 3.56 -4.94 -13.34
C PRO A 202 2.58 -4.72 -12.18
N ASP A 203 2.84 -3.68 -11.42
CA ASP A 203 1.96 -3.12 -10.41
C ASP A 203 1.44 -1.76 -10.89
N TRP A 204 0.13 -1.64 -11.03
CA TRP A 204 -0.55 -0.44 -11.50
C TRP A 204 -1.21 0.28 -10.33
N GLY A 205 -1.12 1.60 -10.31
CA GLY A 205 -1.73 2.41 -9.28
C GLY A 205 -2.12 3.80 -9.76
N ASP A 206 -2.92 4.46 -8.95
CA ASP A 206 -3.20 5.89 -9.03
C ASP A 206 -2.43 6.58 -7.91
N VAL A 207 -1.68 7.64 -8.25
CA VAL A 207 -0.98 8.46 -7.26
C VAL A 207 -1.71 9.78 -7.03
N PHE A 208 -1.83 10.16 -5.77
CA PHE A 208 -2.46 11.40 -5.30
C PHE A 208 -1.41 12.22 -4.56
N ILE A 209 -1.28 13.49 -4.90
CA ILE A 209 -0.31 14.40 -4.33
C ILE A 209 -1.01 15.69 -3.90
N ASN A 210 -0.84 16.05 -2.64
CA ASN A 210 -1.21 17.36 -2.10
C ASN A 210 0.06 18.00 -1.54
N MET A 211 0.45 19.12 -2.08
CA MET A 211 1.71 19.79 -1.77
C MET A 211 1.52 21.30 -1.64
N LYS A 212 2.17 21.89 -0.64
CA LYS A 212 2.23 23.35 -0.42
C LYS A 212 3.63 23.74 0.00
N GLY A 213 4.15 24.81 -0.59
CA GLY A 213 5.48 25.33 -0.29
C GLY A 213 5.80 26.59 -1.08
N GLU A 214 7.07 26.99 -1.14
CA GLU A 214 7.50 28.12 -1.97
C GLU A 214 7.35 27.82 -3.47
N ASN A 215 7.57 26.56 -3.83
CA ASN A 215 7.47 26.07 -5.21
C ASN A 215 6.84 24.69 -5.22
N VAL A 216 6.18 24.35 -6.33
CA VAL A 216 5.65 23.02 -6.63
C VAL A 216 6.12 22.59 -8.02
N PRO A 217 6.12 21.29 -8.40
CA PRO A 217 6.45 20.87 -9.74
C PRO A 217 5.45 21.39 -10.78
N THR A 218 5.89 21.56 -12.03
CA THR A 218 4.97 21.67 -13.15
C THR A 218 4.24 20.34 -13.33
N LEU A 219 2.97 20.37 -13.77
CA LEU A 219 2.19 19.14 -13.98
C LEU A 219 2.79 18.23 -15.04
N GLU A 220 3.36 18.82 -16.12
CA GLU A 220 4.07 18.06 -17.15
C GLU A 220 5.28 17.32 -16.60
N SER A 221 6.14 18.01 -15.83
CA SER A 221 7.32 17.41 -15.22
C SER A 221 6.95 16.33 -14.21
N LEU A 222 5.86 16.54 -13.48
CA LEU A 222 5.33 15.56 -12.55
C LEU A 222 4.82 14.30 -13.28
N ALA A 223 4.14 14.46 -14.43
CA ALA A 223 3.74 13.33 -15.28
C ALA A 223 4.95 12.54 -15.77
N LYS A 224 6.00 13.21 -16.27
CA LYS A 224 7.27 12.57 -16.68
C LYS A 224 7.92 11.81 -15.52
N TYR A 225 7.96 12.41 -14.33
CA TYR A 225 8.49 11.79 -13.14
C TYR A 225 7.69 10.54 -12.72
N ILE A 226 6.36 10.61 -12.69
CA ILE A 226 5.51 9.47 -12.35
C ILE A 226 5.73 8.32 -13.35
N VAL A 227 5.79 8.61 -14.63
CA VAL A 227 6.05 7.60 -15.70
C VAL A 227 7.44 6.99 -15.55
N SER A 228 8.42 7.70 -15.03
CA SER A 228 9.78 7.19 -14.84
C SER A 228 9.86 5.96 -13.93
N HIS A 229 8.85 5.72 -13.08
CA HIS A 229 8.82 4.53 -12.22
C HIS A 229 8.51 3.22 -12.95
N ARG A 230 8.26 3.26 -14.25
CA ARG A 230 7.67 2.18 -15.05
C ARG A 230 8.44 0.85 -15.03
N THR A 231 9.73 0.86 -14.82
CA THR A 231 10.56 -0.35 -14.76
C THR A 231 11.21 -0.58 -13.38
N VAL A 232 10.81 0.18 -12.37
CA VAL A 232 11.34 0.05 -11.01
C VAL A 232 10.66 -1.13 -10.31
N SER A 233 11.45 -1.97 -9.63
CA SER A 233 10.95 -3.14 -8.89
C SER A 233 11.00 -2.88 -7.39
N HIS A 234 9.87 -2.46 -6.82
CA HIS A 234 9.70 -2.12 -5.41
C HIS A 234 8.35 -2.60 -4.88
N PHE A 235 8.19 -2.61 -3.55
CA PHE A 235 6.88 -2.75 -2.92
C PHE A 235 6.07 -1.46 -3.09
N HIS A 236 4.77 -1.54 -2.91
CA HIS A 236 3.86 -0.39 -3.05
C HIS A 236 4.19 0.72 -2.06
N GLU A 237 4.48 0.34 -0.82
CA GLU A 237 4.88 1.25 0.26
C GLU A 237 6.18 2.00 -0.07
N GLU A 238 7.15 1.29 -0.66
CA GLU A 238 8.44 1.86 -1.06
C GLU A 238 8.27 2.92 -2.16
N ILE A 239 7.44 2.65 -3.16
CA ILE A 239 7.15 3.63 -4.23
C ILE A 239 6.54 4.90 -3.65
N CYS A 240 5.58 4.78 -2.72
CA CYS A 240 5.00 5.93 -2.05
C CYS A 240 6.05 6.74 -1.27
N GLU A 241 6.91 6.06 -0.51
CA GLU A 241 7.99 6.68 0.25
C GLU A 241 9.06 7.32 -0.66
N MET A 242 9.40 6.69 -1.77
CA MET A 242 10.33 7.22 -2.77
C MET A 242 9.79 8.50 -3.41
N ILE A 243 8.52 8.53 -3.81
CA ILE A 243 7.89 9.73 -4.35
C ILE A 243 7.90 10.85 -3.29
N PHE A 244 7.53 10.52 -2.04
CA PHE A 244 7.58 11.47 -0.93
C PHE A 244 8.98 12.04 -0.71
N ALA A 245 10.01 11.19 -0.71
CA ALA A 245 11.41 11.61 -0.51
C ALA A 245 11.89 12.54 -1.62
N HIS A 246 11.69 12.18 -2.89
CA HIS A 246 12.13 12.98 -4.03
C HIS A 246 11.44 14.36 -4.08
N LEU A 247 10.13 14.43 -3.81
CA LEU A 247 9.42 15.70 -3.72
C LEU A 247 9.90 16.54 -2.54
N THR A 248 10.15 15.91 -1.40
CA THR A 248 10.70 16.61 -0.21
C THR A 248 12.09 17.16 -0.48
N GLU A 249 12.98 16.36 -1.05
CA GLU A 249 14.35 16.78 -1.36
C GLU A 249 14.38 17.95 -2.35
N ARG A 250 13.57 17.83 -3.42
CA ARG A 250 13.59 18.79 -4.53
C ARG A 250 12.94 20.13 -4.19
N PHE A 251 11.81 20.12 -3.47
CA PHE A 251 10.96 21.30 -3.27
C PHE A 251 10.93 21.80 -1.82
N LYS A 252 11.33 20.99 -0.84
CA LYS A 252 11.30 21.32 0.59
C LYS A 252 9.93 21.89 1.03
N PRO A 253 8.84 21.18 0.74
CA PRO A 253 7.49 21.68 0.96
C PRO A 253 7.20 21.89 2.45
N GLU A 254 6.35 22.89 2.76
CA GLU A 254 5.76 23.09 4.09
C GLU A 254 4.77 21.96 4.42
N GLN A 255 4.02 21.51 3.41
CA GLN A 255 3.06 20.43 3.50
C GLN A 255 3.21 19.52 2.28
N LEU A 256 3.25 18.24 2.53
CA LEU A 256 3.25 17.21 1.48
C LEU A 256 2.43 16.02 1.96
N MET A 257 1.55 15.55 1.10
CA MET A 257 0.91 14.24 1.21
C MET A 257 1.05 13.51 -0.13
N VAL A 258 1.49 12.27 -0.07
CA VAL A 258 1.54 11.34 -1.20
C VAL A 258 0.77 10.10 -0.81
N SER A 259 -0.16 9.67 -1.65
CA SER A 259 -0.84 8.39 -1.53
C SER A 259 -0.85 7.65 -2.85
N CYS A 260 -0.71 6.34 -2.79
CA CYS A 260 -0.80 5.46 -3.94
C CYS A 260 -1.91 4.44 -3.71
N LEU A 261 -2.88 4.37 -4.62
CA LEU A 261 -3.95 3.37 -4.60
C LEU A 261 -3.65 2.32 -5.66
N TYR A 262 -3.24 1.13 -5.23
CA TYR A 262 -2.81 0.09 -6.15
C TYR A 262 -3.93 -0.86 -6.56
N THR A 263 -3.81 -1.38 -7.77
CA THR A 263 -4.68 -2.44 -8.30
C THR A 263 -4.60 -3.68 -7.42
N ARG A 264 -5.75 -4.23 -7.11
CA ARG A 264 -5.92 -5.48 -6.37
C ARG A 264 -5.19 -6.64 -7.05
N ARG A 265 -4.40 -7.37 -6.27
CA ARG A 265 -3.70 -8.58 -6.72
C ARG A 265 -3.96 -9.70 -5.73
N GLY A 266 -4.53 -10.80 -6.24
CA GLY A 266 -4.82 -11.96 -5.41
C GLY A 266 -5.79 -11.65 -4.26
N GLY A 267 -6.82 -10.82 -4.50
CA GLY A 267 -7.84 -10.48 -3.54
C GLY A 267 -7.45 -9.38 -2.53
N ILE A 268 -6.28 -8.74 -2.67
CA ILE A 268 -5.82 -7.69 -1.75
C ILE A 268 -5.36 -6.46 -2.54
N ASP A 269 -5.79 -5.26 -2.18
CA ASP A 269 -5.16 -4.00 -2.56
C ASP A 269 -4.40 -3.38 -1.37
N ILE A 270 -3.36 -2.60 -1.69
CA ILE A 270 -2.48 -1.96 -0.72
C ILE A 270 -2.43 -0.48 -1.05
N ASN A 271 -2.77 0.36 -0.09
CA ASN A 271 -2.95 1.79 -0.26
C ASN A 271 -2.09 2.56 0.75
N PRO A 272 -0.80 2.74 0.47
CA PRO A 272 0.08 3.52 1.33
C PRO A 272 -0.21 5.01 1.22
N ILE A 273 -0.08 5.72 2.35
CA ILE A 273 -0.09 7.17 2.43
C ILE A 273 1.02 7.67 3.33
N ARG A 274 1.72 8.73 2.89
CA ARG A 274 2.76 9.43 3.66
C ARG A 274 2.48 10.92 3.64
N ALA A 275 2.62 11.58 4.79
CA ALA A 275 2.36 12.99 4.92
C ALA A 275 3.31 13.67 5.89
N THR A 276 3.59 14.95 5.70
CA THR A 276 4.35 15.77 6.65
C THR A 276 3.59 15.98 7.97
N HIS A 277 2.24 15.93 7.91
CA HIS A 277 1.37 16.19 9.05
C HIS A 277 0.17 15.25 9.04
N SER A 278 -0.25 14.78 10.21
CA SER A 278 -1.37 13.83 10.35
C SER A 278 -2.71 14.37 9.84
N TYR A 279 -2.96 15.67 9.93
CA TYR A 279 -4.19 16.28 9.42
C TYR A 279 -4.34 16.25 7.88
N LEU A 280 -3.27 15.92 7.16
CA LEU A 280 -3.30 15.70 5.71
C LEU A 280 -3.76 14.29 5.32
N ILE A 281 -3.86 13.38 6.29
CA ILE A 281 -4.29 12.00 6.06
C ILE A 281 -5.82 11.96 6.18
N PRO A 282 -6.55 11.64 5.09
CA PRO A 282 -8.00 11.50 5.15
C PRO A 282 -8.45 10.37 6.07
N GLU A 283 -9.56 10.56 6.78
CA GLU A 283 -10.08 9.58 7.73
C GLU A 283 -10.32 8.19 7.14
N PHE A 284 -10.71 8.11 5.88
CA PHE A 284 -10.98 6.81 5.23
C PHE A 284 -9.76 5.90 5.11
N PHE A 285 -8.55 6.38 5.40
CA PHE A 285 -7.38 5.51 5.54
C PHE A 285 -7.35 4.79 6.89
N THR A 286 -7.79 5.44 7.95
CA THR A 286 -7.59 4.98 9.33
C THR A 286 -8.89 4.62 10.04
N ASN A 287 -9.99 5.35 9.77
CA ASN A 287 -11.26 5.14 10.45
C ASN A 287 -12.01 3.93 9.85
N PRO A 288 -12.43 2.95 10.68
CA PRO A 288 -13.19 1.80 10.22
C PRO A 288 -14.64 2.13 9.77
N GLU A 289 -15.18 3.32 10.05
CA GLU A 289 -16.50 3.73 9.54
C GLU A 289 -16.50 4.04 8.04
N TYR A 290 -15.31 4.18 7.44
CA TYR A 290 -15.15 4.51 6.02
C TYR A 290 -14.27 3.51 5.29
N THR A 291 -14.52 3.36 3.99
CA THR A 291 -13.61 2.67 3.06
C THR A 291 -13.07 3.62 2.01
N ILE A 292 -12.00 3.21 1.35
CA ILE A 292 -11.45 3.95 0.21
C ILE A 292 -12.29 3.61 -1.03
N ARG A 293 -12.84 4.64 -1.71
CA ARG A 293 -13.52 4.45 -2.98
C ARG A 293 -12.53 3.95 -4.03
N LYS A 294 -12.92 2.89 -4.72
CA LYS A 294 -12.09 2.25 -5.73
C LYS A 294 -11.81 3.20 -6.90
N THR A 295 -10.60 3.17 -7.39
CA THR A 295 -10.25 3.74 -8.70
C THR A 295 -10.70 2.79 -9.82
N LEU A 296 -10.58 3.24 -11.08
CA LEU A 296 -11.03 2.44 -12.23
C LEU A 296 -10.44 1.02 -12.25
N ARG A 297 -9.23 0.86 -11.73
CA ARG A 297 -8.47 -0.40 -11.81
C ARG A 297 -8.40 -1.21 -10.52
N GLN A 298 -8.94 -0.70 -9.43
CA GLN A 298 -8.97 -1.44 -8.15
C GLN A 298 -10.10 -2.47 -8.06
#